data_2ca7405f883918caadd1eec12d3a3c14
#
_entry.id   2ca7405f883918caadd1eec12d3a3c14
#
_cell.length_a   1.000
_cell.length_b   1.000
_cell.length_c   1.000
_cell.angle_alpha   90.00
_cell.angle_beta   90.00
_cell.angle_gamma   90.00
#
_symmetry.space_group_name_H-M   'P 1'
#
loop_
_entity.id
_entity.type
_entity.pdbx_description
1 polymer ?
#
loop_
_entity_poly.entity_id
_entity_poly.type
_entity_poly.pdbx_seq_one_letter_code
_entity_poly.pdbx_strand_id
1 'polypeptide(L)'
;MGIEVRPPDINVSFENFRPIDNKTISYGLNAIKNVGTKALETIIKERISSGPYKNIFDICSRVEQQKVNKRVLESLVYSGSMDSLEGSRAQNLDAVDIAIKYGQKIQQEVDKNQVDLFGTGESQNELIKTPTLGNSEEWSEKEALSKEMEAVSYTHLRAHETRRY
;
A
#
# COMPACT_ATOMS: atom_id res chain seq x y z
N MET A 1 20.28 16.50 18.99
CA MET A 1 19.21 16.02 19.81
C MET A 1 18.10 15.45 19.05
N GLY A 2 17.15 14.91 19.12
CA GLY A 2 15.98 14.45 18.43
C GLY A 2 16.24 13.68 17.15
N ILE A 3 16.04 12.37 17.19
CA ILE A 3 15.94 11.56 15.98
C ILE A 3 14.54 11.76 15.40
N GLU A 4 14.47 12.19 14.15
CA GLU A 4 13.23 12.26 13.40
C GLU A 4 12.85 10.88 12.88
N VAL A 5 11.64 10.41 13.17
CA VAL A 5 11.10 9.19 12.61
C VAL A 5 10.11 9.56 11.51
N ARG A 6 10.44 9.25 10.27
CA ARG A 6 9.51 9.44 9.15
C ARG A 6 8.43 8.39 9.18
N PRO A 7 7.16 8.76 8.92
CA PRO A 7 6.05 7.82 8.90
C PRO A 7 6.25 6.73 7.85
N PRO A 8 5.58 5.58 7.99
CA PRO A 8 5.67 4.52 6.99
C PRO A 8 5.15 5.01 5.64
N ASP A 9 5.85 4.62 4.58
CA ASP A 9 5.51 4.96 3.20
C ASP A 9 5.77 3.76 2.30
N ILE A 10 4.75 3.31 1.60
CA ILE A 10 4.84 2.14 0.71
C ILE A 10 5.88 2.31 -0.40
N ASN A 11 6.18 3.54 -0.78
CA ASN A 11 7.14 3.85 -1.84
C ASN A 11 8.59 4.05 -1.33
N VAL A 12 8.78 4.20 -0.04
CA VAL A 12 10.08 4.55 0.55
C VAL A 12 10.53 3.55 1.59
N SER A 13 9.63 3.12 2.48
CA SER A 13 9.96 2.27 3.62
C SER A 13 10.32 0.84 3.20
N PHE A 14 11.11 0.19 4.05
CA PHE A 14 11.45 -1.23 3.93
C PHE A 14 10.81 -2.03 5.07
N GLU A 15 11.10 -3.31 5.16
CA GLU A 15 10.55 -4.17 6.22
C GLU A 15 10.87 -3.64 7.61
N ASN A 16 12.13 -3.29 7.85
CA ASN A 16 12.63 -2.84 9.13
C ASN A 16 12.88 -1.34 9.15
N PHE A 17 12.95 -0.77 10.35
CA PHE A 17 13.43 0.58 10.54
C PHE A 17 14.84 0.73 9.95
N ARG A 18 15.06 1.79 9.19
CA ARG A 18 16.35 2.10 8.58
C ARG A 18 16.77 3.52 8.87
N PRO A 19 18.01 3.75 9.24
CA PRO A 19 18.55 5.10 9.27
C PRO A 19 18.67 5.63 7.83
N ILE A 20 18.16 6.84 7.61
CA ILE A 20 18.32 7.57 6.35
C ILE A 20 19.59 8.43 6.44
N ASP A 21 19.77 9.08 7.57
CA ASP A 21 20.93 9.88 7.91
C ASP A 21 21.17 9.85 9.43
N ASN A 22 22.07 10.68 9.93
CA ASN A 22 22.44 10.72 11.36
C ASN A 22 21.30 11.14 12.29
N LYS A 23 20.20 11.69 11.75
CA LYS A 23 19.08 12.24 12.53
C LYS A 23 17.71 11.69 12.12
N THR A 24 17.63 10.96 11.02
CA THR A 24 16.36 10.53 10.45
C THR A 24 16.30 9.01 10.30
N ILE A 25 15.24 8.41 10.79
CA ILE A 25 14.96 6.98 10.66
C ILE A 25 13.67 6.81 9.85
N SER A 26 13.70 5.92 8.87
CA SER A 26 12.50 5.48 8.14
C SER A 26 11.78 4.40 8.93
N TYR A 27 10.47 4.55 9.08
CA TYR A 27 9.61 3.59 9.76
C TYR A 27 9.55 2.26 9.00
N GLY A 28 9.68 1.15 9.70
CA GLY A 28 9.59 -0.19 9.11
C GLY A 28 8.16 -0.63 8.89
N LEU A 29 7.86 -1.15 7.70
CA LEU A 29 6.51 -1.62 7.37
C LEU A 29 6.08 -2.85 8.17
N ASN A 30 7.02 -3.62 8.72
CA ASN A 30 6.72 -4.80 9.54
C ASN A 30 6.06 -4.45 10.90
N ALA A 31 6.10 -3.20 11.30
CA ALA A 31 5.40 -2.72 12.50
C ALA A 31 3.89 -2.52 12.28
N ILE A 32 3.43 -2.54 11.05
CA ILE A 32 2.00 -2.42 10.72
C ILE A 32 1.30 -3.76 10.96
N LYS A 33 0.24 -3.74 11.75
CA LYS A 33 -0.57 -4.95 12.04
C LYS A 33 -1.19 -5.50 10.75
N ASN A 34 -1.35 -6.81 10.69
CA ASN A 34 -1.95 -7.54 9.56
C ASN A 34 -1.16 -7.49 8.25
N VAL A 35 0.03 -6.93 8.27
CA VAL A 35 0.93 -6.89 7.11
C VAL A 35 2.07 -7.87 7.37
N GLY A 36 1.94 -9.07 6.83
CA GLY A 36 2.91 -10.15 7.01
C GLY A 36 4.14 -10.01 6.13
N THR A 37 5.17 -10.78 6.45
CA THR A 37 6.45 -10.77 5.74
C THR A 37 6.31 -11.01 4.23
N LYS A 38 5.48 -11.99 3.85
CA LYS A 38 5.25 -12.31 2.42
C LYS A 38 4.61 -11.17 1.64
N ALA A 39 3.66 -10.46 2.27
CA ALA A 39 3.06 -9.28 1.67
C ALA A 39 4.10 -8.17 1.46
N LEU A 40 4.93 -7.92 2.47
CA LEU A 40 5.99 -6.91 2.40
C LEU A 40 7.05 -7.24 1.35
N GLU A 41 7.50 -8.47 1.31
CA GLU A 41 8.45 -8.92 0.29
C GLU A 41 7.91 -8.69 -1.12
N THR A 42 6.66 -9.04 -1.35
CA THR A 42 5.98 -8.84 -2.63
C THR A 42 5.90 -7.37 -3.01
N ILE A 43 5.46 -6.52 -2.09
CA ILE A 43 5.32 -5.08 -2.31
C ILE A 43 6.67 -4.42 -2.59
N ILE A 44 7.67 -4.71 -1.78
CA ILE A 44 9.00 -4.10 -1.88
C ILE A 44 9.72 -4.57 -3.14
N LYS A 45 9.69 -5.87 -3.42
CA LYS A 45 10.30 -6.45 -4.61
C LYS A 45 9.73 -5.87 -5.89
N GLU A 46 8.41 -5.75 -5.98
CA GLU A 46 7.73 -5.18 -7.14
C GLU A 46 8.06 -3.68 -7.30
N ARG A 47 8.11 -2.95 -6.20
CA ARG A 47 8.52 -1.54 -6.21
C ARG A 47 9.94 -1.35 -6.75
N ILE A 48 10.87 -2.18 -6.32
CA ILE A 48 12.27 -2.13 -6.78
C ILE A 48 12.36 -2.49 -8.26
N SER A 49 11.60 -3.46 -8.70
CA SER A 49 11.61 -3.97 -10.07
C SER A 49 10.98 -2.99 -11.08
N SER A 50 9.83 -2.41 -10.72
CA SER A 50 8.99 -1.66 -11.67
C SER A 50 8.74 -0.21 -11.26
N GLY A 51 9.38 0.27 -10.21
CA GLY A 51 9.29 1.64 -9.75
C GLY A 51 8.18 1.90 -8.73
N PRO A 52 8.08 3.14 -8.25
CA PRO A 52 7.09 3.53 -7.23
C PRO A 52 5.66 3.28 -7.69
N TYR A 53 4.79 3.03 -6.73
CA TYR A 53 3.34 2.92 -6.98
C TYR A 53 2.72 4.31 -7.13
N LYS A 54 1.76 4.44 -8.04
CA LYS A 54 1.06 5.70 -8.32
C LYS A 54 -0.20 5.86 -7.49
N ASN A 55 -0.97 4.79 -7.36
CA ASN A 55 -2.24 4.74 -6.65
C ASN A 55 -2.57 3.32 -6.22
N ILE A 56 -3.68 3.15 -5.51
CA ILE A 56 -4.12 1.84 -5.02
C ILE A 56 -4.41 0.84 -6.17
N PHE A 57 -4.90 1.32 -7.30
CA PHE A 57 -5.17 0.47 -8.47
C PHE A 57 -3.88 -0.06 -9.09
N ASP A 58 -2.85 0.76 -9.13
CA ASP A 58 -1.51 0.37 -9.58
C ASP A 58 -0.93 -0.74 -8.69
N ILE A 59 -1.06 -0.60 -7.38
CA ILE A 59 -0.64 -1.65 -6.42
C ILE A 59 -1.35 -2.97 -6.73
N CYS A 60 -2.67 -2.96 -6.82
CA CYS A 60 -3.47 -4.17 -7.01
C CYS A 60 -3.27 -4.83 -8.37
N SER A 61 -2.90 -4.06 -9.40
CA SER A 61 -2.56 -4.61 -10.71
C SER A 61 -1.17 -5.27 -10.78
N ARG A 62 -0.26 -4.88 -9.88
CA ARG A 62 1.15 -5.29 -9.92
C ARG A 62 1.51 -6.39 -8.91
N VAL A 63 0.79 -6.49 -7.80
CA VAL A 63 1.08 -7.44 -6.72
C VAL A 63 0.14 -8.64 -6.73
N GLU A 64 0.63 -9.78 -6.25
CA GLU A 64 -0.19 -10.97 -6.08
C GLU A 64 -1.22 -10.77 -4.97
N GLN A 65 -2.49 -10.85 -5.30
CA GLN A 65 -3.58 -10.61 -4.34
C GLN A 65 -3.71 -11.66 -3.25
N GLN A 66 -3.21 -12.85 -3.47
CA GLN A 66 -3.15 -13.88 -2.44
C GLN A 66 -2.22 -13.49 -1.29
N LYS A 67 -1.19 -12.74 -1.58
CA LYS A 67 -0.21 -12.25 -0.60
C LYS A 67 -0.58 -10.87 -0.06
N VAL A 68 -1.14 -10.01 -0.89
CA VAL A 68 -1.58 -8.65 -0.56
C VAL A 68 -3.09 -8.60 -0.67
N ASN A 69 -3.77 -9.08 0.37
CA ASN A 69 -5.23 -9.16 0.44
C ASN A 69 -5.86 -7.85 0.93
N LYS A 70 -7.20 -7.83 1.02
CA LYS A 70 -7.98 -6.69 1.49
C LYS A 70 -7.49 -6.17 2.85
N ARG A 71 -7.25 -7.07 3.80
CA ARG A 71 -6.82 -6.71 5.16
C ARG A 71 -5.46 -6.01 5.19
N VAL A 72 -4.53 -6.45 4.35
CA VAL A 72 -3.23 -5.80 4.18
C VAL A 72 -3.40 -4.39 3.62
N LEU A 73 -4.21 -4.22 2.58
CA LEU A 73 -4.47 -2.93 1.96
C LEU A 73 -5.14 -1.95 2.92
N GLU A 74 -6.14 -2.40 3.66
CA GLU A 74 -6.80 -1.60 4.69
C GLU A 74 -5.81 -1.13 5.76
N SER A 75 -4.97 -2.02 6.25
CA SER A 75 -3.94 -1.68 7.25
C SER A 75 -2.90 -0.69 6.72
N LEU A 76 -2.51 -0.80 5.47
CA LEU A 76 -1.64 0.16 4.81
C LEU A 76 -2.29 1.55 4.70
N VAL A 77 -3.58 1.62 4.41
CA VAL A 77 -4.33 2.88 4.39
C VAL A 77 -4.40 3.48 5.79
N TYR A 78 -4.80 2.71 6.80
CA TYR A 78 -4.94 3.18 8.18
C TYR A 78 -3.64 3.70 8.79
N SER A 79 -2.53 3.05 8.48
CA SER A 79 -1.20 3.45 8.99
C SER A 79 -0.65 4.72 8.35
N GLY A 80 -1.28 5.21 7.28
CA GLY A 80 -0.77 6.33 6.50
C GLY A 80 0.30 5.96 5.49
N SER A 81 0.59 4.67 5.31
CA SER A 81 1.62 4.20 4.37
C SER A 81 1.32 4.52 2.92
N MET A 82 0.07 4.82 2.59
CA MET A 82 -0.38 5.16 1.24
C MET A 82 -0.66 6.65 1.06
N ASP A 83 -0.30 7.50 2.02
CA ASP A 83 -0.55 8.95 1.95
C ASP A 83 0.23 9.65 0.84
N SER A 84 1.36 9.09 0.40
CA SER A 84 2.13 9.59 -0.74
C SER A 84 1.49 9.28 -2.10
N LEU A 85 0.49 8.41 -2.11
CA LEU A 85 -0.24 8.04 -3.31
C LEU A 85 -1.40 9.01 -3.57
N GLU A 86 -1.98 8.91 -4.77
CA GLU A 86 -3.17 9.65 -5.12
C GLU A 86 -4.34 9.34 -4.19
N GLY A 87 -5.03 10.38 -3.73
CA GLY A 87 -6.23 10.28 -2.92
C GLY A 87 -6.01 10.37 -1.41
N SER A 88 -7.08 10.66 -0.69
CA SER A 88 -7.11 10.67 0.77
C SER A 88 -7.20 9.25 1.34
N ARG A 89 -6.96 9.11 2.64
CA ARG A 89 -7.14 7.81 3.33
C ARG A 89 -8.56 7.27 3.18
N ALA A 90 -9.58 8.15 3.30
CA ALA A 90 -10.98 7.76 3.13
C ALA A 90 -11.27 7.29 1.71
N GLN A 91 -10.78 7.99 0.69
CA GLN A 91 -10.92 7.59 -0.71
C GLN A 91 -10.25 6.26 -0.99
N ASN A 92 -9.04 6.06 -0.51
CA ASN A 92 -8.29 4.81 -0.69
C ASN A 92 -8.97 3.63 0.02
N LEU A 93 -9.50 3.86 1.22
CA LEU A 93 -10.22 2.80 1.95
C LEU A 93 -11.49 2.36 1.20
N ASP A 94 -12.27 3.31 0.71
CA ASP A 94 -13.48 3.01 -0.06
C ASP A 94 -13.16 2.34 -1.41
N ALA A 95 -11.99 2.60 -1.97
CA ALA A 95 -11.55 2.05 -3.24
C ALA A 95 -10.96 0.63 -3.12
N VAL A 96 -10.71 0.10 -1.92
CA VAL A 96 -10.03 -1.21 -1.73
C VAL A 96 -10.70 -2.33 -2.52
N ASP A 97 -12.01 -2.49 -2.38
CA ASP A 97 -12.74 -3.57 -3.06
C ASP A 97 -12.72 -3.42 -4.59
N ILE A 98 -12.87 -2.19 -5.08
CA ILE A 98 -12.80 -1.88 -6.51
C ILE A 98 -11.40 -2.12 -7.05
N ALA A 99 -10.37 -1.73 -6.29
CA ALA A 99 -8.98 -1.93 -6.65
C ALA A 99 -8.61 -3.42 -6.74
N ILE A 100 -9.09 -4.23 -5.81
CA ILE A 100 -8.90 -5.68 -5.83
C ILE A 100 -9.52 -6.30 -7.09
N LYS A 101 -10.76 -5.95 -7.40
CA LYS A 101 -11.45 -6.42 -8.62
C LYS A 101 -10.74 -5.97 -9.89
N TYR A 102 -10.28 -4.74 -9.91
CA TYR A 102 -9.49 -4.22 -11.03
C TYR A 102 -8.19 -5.02 -11.22
N GLY A 103 -7.45 -5.24 -10.15
CA GLY A 103 -6.23 -6.03 -10.19
C GLY A 103 -6.45 -7.47 -10.66
N GLN A 104 -7.55 -8.11 -10.23
CA GLN A 104 -7.92 -9.44 -10.69
C GLN A 104 -8.18 -9.48 -12.20
N LYS A 105 -8.89 -8.49 -12.72
CA LYS A 105 -9.13 -8.37 -14.18
C LYS A 105 -7.83 -8.21 -14.96
N ILE A 106 -6.95 -7.33 -14.52
CA ILE A 106 -5.66 -7.11 -15.17
C ILE A 106 -4.84 -8.40 -15.20
N GLN A 107 -4.75 -9.10 -14.08
CA GLN A 107 -3.98 -10.36 -13.99
C GLN A 107 -4.59 -11.45 -14.87
N GLN A 108 -5.92 -11.57 -14.92
CA GLN A 108 -6.60 -12.52 -15.80
C GLN A 108 -6.35 -12.22 -17.29
N GLU A 109 -6.33 -10.96 -17.68
CA GLU A 109 -6.02 -10.57 -19.06
C GLU A 109 -4.55 -10.86 -19.43
N VAL A 110 -3.64 -10.65 -18.50
CA VAL A 110 -2.22 -11.04 -18.69
C VAL A 110 -2.10 -12.55 -18.88
N ASP A 111 -2.77 -13.33 -18.06
CA ASP A 111 -2.76 -14.80 -18.16
C ASP A 111 -3.38 -15.29 -19.47
N LYS A 112 -4.50 -14.71 -19.90
CA LYS A 112 -5.12 -15.00 -21.21
C LYS A 112 -4.19 -14.68 -22.37
N ASN A 113 -3.56 -13.51 -22.36
CA ASN A 113 -2.62 -13.10 -23.39
C ASN A 113 -1.40 -14.02 -23.46
N GLN A 114 -0.94 -14.57 -22.35
CA GLN A 114 0.13 -15.59 -22.34
C GLN A 114 -0.33 -16.90 -22.98
N VAL A 115 -1.58 -17.29 -22.78
CA VAL A 115 -2.15 -18.48 -23.43
C VAL A 115 -2.41 -18.23 -24.91
N ASP A 116 -2.86 -17.04 -25.29
CA ASP A 116 -3.15 -16.67 -26.68
C ASP A 116 -1.91 -16.51 -27.57
N LEU A 117 -0.73 -16.29 -26.97
CA LEU A 117 0.56 -16.33 -27.68
C LEU A 117 0.87 -17.73 -28.25
N PHE A 118 0.23 -18.77 -27.77
CA PHE A 118 0.35 -20.16 -28.24
C PHE A 118 -0.88 -20.64 -29.00
N GLY A 119 -1.91 -19.84 -29.16
CA GLY A 119 -3.16 -20.16 -29.85
C GLY A 119 -3.60 -19.03 -30.79
N THR A 120 -4.12 -19.39 -31.96
CA THR A 120 -4.70 -18.48 -32.93
C THR A 120 -6.01 -17.88 -32.38
N GLY A 121 -5.91 -16.83 -31.58
CA GLY A 121 -7.05 -16.10 -31.06
C GLY A 121 -6.92 -14.60 -31.33
N GLU A 122 -7.94 -14.01 -31.89
CA GLU A 122 -8.05 -12.56 -32.00
C GLU A 122 -8.10 -11.97 -30.60
N SER A 123 -7.03 -11.33 -30.16
CA SER A 123 -7.02 -10.58 -28.91
C SER A 123 -7.93 -9.37 -29.06
N GLN A 124 -9.15 -9.46 -28.58
CA GLN A 124 -9.93 -8.29 -28.25
C GLN A 124 -9.26 -7.63 -27.03
N ASN A 125 -8.31 -6.77 -27.29
CA ASN A 125 -7.78 -5.86 -26.29
C ASN A 125 -8.90 -4.88 -25.90
N GLU A 126 -9.83 -5.31 -25.07
CA GLU A 126 -10.62 -4.37 -24.31
C GLU A 126 -9.64 -3.68 -23.34
N LEU A 127 -9.31 -2.43 -23.67
CA LEU A 127 -8.54 -1.58 -22.78
C LEU A 127 -9.30 -1.47 -21.46
N ILE A 128 -8.85 -2.20 -20.46
CA ILE A 128 -9.40 -2.10 -19.12
C ILE A 128 -9.04 -0.73 -18.58
N LYS A 129 -10.04 0.14 -18.46
CA LYS A 129 -9.84 1.47 -17.90
C LYS A 129 -9.54 1.38 -16.42
N THR A 130 -8.51 2.08 -15.99
CA THR A 130 -8.23 2.27 -14.56
C THR A 130 -9.40 3.00 -13.92
N PRO A 131 -10.00 2.47 -12.84
CA PRO A 131 -11.02 3.18 -12.09
C PRO A 131 -10.51 4.49 -11.53
N THR A 132 -11.41 5.39 -11.21
CA THR A 132 -11.10 6.64 -10.51
C THR A 132 -11.52 6.55 -9.05
N LEU A 133 -10.83 7.30 -8.19
CA LEU A 133 -11.21 7.43 -6.78
C LEU A 133 -12.54 8.15 -6.67
N GLY A 134 -13.40 7.67 -5.78
CA GLY A 134 -14.69 8.29 -5.48
C GLY A 134 -14.56 9.56 -4.65
N ASN A 135 -15.69 10.22 -4.44
CA ASN A 135 -15.78 11.37 -3.54
C ASN A 135 -16.13 10.87 -2.13
N SER A 136 -15.11 10.70 -1.30
CA SER A 136 -15.28 10.37 0.11
C SER A 136 -14.81 11.55 0.95
N GLU A 137 -15.54 11.84 2.01
CA GLU A 137 -15.13 12.87 2.96
C GLU A 137 -13.82 12.47 3.65
N GLU A 138 -12.90 13.41 3.75
CA GLU A 138 -11.67 13.17 4.50
C GLU A 138 -11.98 12.94 5.98
N TRP A 139 -11.24 12.02 6.58
CA TRP A 139 -11.34 11.82 8.02
C TRP A 139 -10.82 13.04 8.77
N SER A 140 -11.45 13.34 9.91
CA SER A 140 -10.91 14.33 10.83
C SER A 140 -9.52 13.86 11.34
N GLU A 141 -8.69 14.80 11.78
CA GLU A 141 -7.39 14.47 12.36
C GLU A 141 -7.49 13.44 13.50
N LYS A 142 -8.51 13.56 14.34
CA LYS A 142 -8.78 12.64 15.44
C LYS A 142 -9.12 11.24 14.94
N GLU A 143 -9.95 11.12 13.91
CA GLU A 143 -10.33 9.86 13.31
C GLU A 143 -9.14 9.20 12.59
N ALA A 144 -8.39 9.96 11.82
CA ALA A 144 -7.18 9.49 11.15
C ALA A 144 -6.14 8.98 12.16
N LEU A 145 -5.92 9.71 13.23
CA LEU A 145 -5.00 9.31 14.31
C LEU A 145 -5.47 8.05 15.03
N SER A 146 -6.75 7.94 15.33
CA SER A 146 -7.33 6.74 15.96
C SER A 146 -7.12 5.49 15.11
N LYS A 147 -7.38 5.57 13.82
CA LYS A 147 -7.17 4.45 12.88
C LYS A 147 -5.69 4.10 12.69
N GLU A 148 -4.85 5.09 12.65
CA GLU A 148 -3.40 4.92 12.58
C GLU A 148 -2.87 4.19 13.83
N MET A 149 -3.34 4.56 15.02
CA MET A 149 -2.99 3.90 16.28
C MET A 149 -3.45 2.45 16.33
N GLU A 150 -4.60 2.13 15.75
CA GLU A 150 -5.09 0.74 15.64
C GLU A 150 -4.24 -0.10 14.68
N ALA A 151 -3.76 0.49 13.60
CA ALA A 151 -3.00 -0.21 12.57
C ALA A 151 -1.52 -0.42 12.93
N VAL A 152 -0.95 0.44 13.75
CA VAL A 152 0.46 0.42 14.13
C VAL A 152 0.63 -0.19 15.52
N SER A 153 1.76 -0.84 15.76
CA SER A 153 2.07 -1.43 17.06
C SER A 153 2.11 -0.36 18.16
N TYR A 154 1.32 -0.55 19.19
CA TYR A 154 1.24 0.33 20.37
C TYR A 154 2.60 0.65 20.99
N THR A 155 3.51 -0.31 21.00
CA THR A 155 4.85 -0.16 21.54
C THR A 155 5.65 0.94 20.85
N HIS A 156 5.52 1.04 19.52
CA HIS A 156 6.20 2.07 18.74
C HIS A 156 5.60 3.46 18.96
N LEU A 157 4.29 3.56 19.06
CA LEU A 157 3.61 4.81 19.36
C LEU A 157 3.97 5.35 20.74
N ARG A 158 4.02 4.47 21.72
CA ARG A 158 4.40 4.84 23.11
C ARG A 158 5.85 5.32 23.18
N ALA A 159 6.77 4.70 22.46
CA ALA A 159 8.16 5.13 22.38
C ALA A 159 8.27 6.51 21.70
N HIS A 160 7.42 6.80 20.73
CA HIS A 160 7.36 8.10 20.05
C HIS A 160 6.79 9.19 20.95
N GLU A 161 5.74 8.90 21.72
CA GLU A 161 5.14 9.83 22.69
C GLU A 161 6.11 10.19 23.83
N THR A 162 6.82 9.23 24.38
CA THR A 162 7.79 9.47 25.45
C THR A 162 8.97 10.35 25.03
N ARG A 163 9.25 10.47 23.76
CA ARG A 163 10.31 11.35 23.23
C ARG A 163 9.90 12.81 23.05
N ARG A 164 8.63 13.11 23.18
CA ARG A 164 8.11 14.50 23.11
C ARG A 164 8.25 15.26 24.44
N TYR A 165 8.56 14.57 25.49
CA TYR A 165 8.74 15.14 26.82
C TYR A 165 10.24 15.09 27.22
#